data_5db31cb7bd8f0450978a809867cf7ffc
#
_entry.id   5db31cb7bd8f0450978a809867cf7ffc
#
_cell.length_a   1.000
_cell.length_b   1.000
_cell.length_c   1.000
_cell.angle_alpha   90.00
_cell.angle_beta   90.00
_cell.angle_gamma   90.00
#
_symmetry.space_group_name_H-M   'P 1'
#
loop_
_entity.id
_entity.type
_entity.pdbx_description
1 polymer ?
#
loop_
_entity_poly.entity_id
_entity_poly.type
_entity_poly.pdbx_seq_one_letter_code
_entity_poly.pdbx_strand_id
1 'polypeptide(L)'
;MVGPEASRKSVSHLEGGIISEILVKDGDYVKRGAPLVTLQRAQAQAMVGQVRGALSRREAEAARLAAQLAGSDQIDFSAALAVAGDDPQFATFLNGQQRLFETSVKGLQEKQDLLQTQISRLRAEVEGARARISGSEEQRALVDVQIADTQGLLEKGLARKPQMLDLQRRRSELETEVATLRAQIKRSEIEAVEKQITLQNAGTSYLNDVSAELAKARAEIAGMRAKLAASDDVLTRTQVLAPDTGYVLNLQVKTVGGVVKAGQEILQIVPTEGDLVIEGRVSPQEIRSIEAGQAARVSFTTFPMRDMPMIPGRVVKVAADIITDPQTRESFYTAQVAVDRSAFSAYANPADMKPGTPVEAYVESRKRVAMEYFIEPVVHSFRKSFREQ
;
A
#
# COMPACT_ATOMS: atom_id res chain seq x y z
N MET A 1 -14.49 19.55 -42.69
CA MET A 1 -15.50 18.56 -42.20
C MET A 1 -15.62 18.69 -40.71
N VAL A 2 -16.82 18.69 -40.18
CA VAL A 2 -17.00 18.51 -38.73
C VAL A 2 -16.63 17.06 -38.43
N GLY A 3 -15.50 16.84 -37.83
CA GLY A 3 -15.06 15.51 -37.42
C GLY A 3 -15.22 15.38 -35.91
N PRO A 4 -16.16 14.56 -35.43
CA PRO A 4 -16.13 14.16 -34.02
C PRO A 4 -15.03 13.13 -33.72
N GLU A 5 -14.20 12.82 -34.70
CA GLU A 5 -13.16 11.79 -34.53
C GLU A 5 -12.11 12.14 -33.47
N ALA A 6 -11.81 13.41 -33.27
CA ALA A 6 -10.93 13.86 -32.18
C ALA A 6 -11.56 13.82 -30.78
N SER A 7 -12.87 13.60 -30.69
CA SER A 7 -13.61 13.61 -29.40
C SER A 7 -14.18 12.26 -28.99
N ARG A 8 -14.05 11.21 -29.81
CA ARG A 8 -14.56 9.89 -29.44
C ARG A 8 -13.75 9.29 -28.32
N LYS A 9 -14.39 8.91 -27.25
CA LYS A 9 -13.77 8.21 -26.12
C LYS A 9 -14.00 6.72 -26.26
N SER A 10 -12.95 5.97 -26.51
CA SER A 10 -12.98 4.50 -26.53
C SER A 10 -13.10 3.99 -25.09
N VAL A 11 -14.04 3.09 -24.85
CA VAL A 11 -14.24 2.39 -23.59
C VAL A 11 -13.77 0.96 -23.78
N SER A 12 -12.71 0.60 -23.06
CA SER A 12 -12.12 -0.74 -23.03
C SER A 12 -12.05 -1.26 -21.62
N HIS A 13 -11.92 -2.58 -21.44
CA HIS A 13 -11.75 -3.20 -20.14
C HIS A 13 -10.34 -3.77 -20.00
N LEU A 14 -9.66 -3.44 -18.89
CA LEU A 14 -8.26 -3.77 -18.70
C LEU A 14 -8.02 -5.29 -18.60
N GLU A 15 -8.80 -5.98 -17.77
CA GLU A 15 -8.62 -7.41 -17.51
C GLU A 15 -9.44 -8.31 -18.46
N GLY A 16 -10.49 -7.77 -19.09
CA GLY A 16 -11.49 -8.58 -19.79
C GLY A 16 -12.43 -9.32 -18.84
N GLY A 17 -13.18 -10.28 -19.36
CA GLY A 17 -14.11 -11.09 -18.59
C GLY A 17 -15.32 -11.58 -19.38
N ILE A 18 -16.21 -12.30 -18.71
CA ILE A 18 -17.45 -12.78 -19.28
C ILE A 18 -18.56 -11.75 -19.05
N ILE A 19 -19.29 -11.38 -20.08
CA ILE A 19 -20.40 -10.42 -19.99
C ILE A 19 -21.57 -11.03 -19.23
N SER A 20 -21.98 -10.40 -18.14
CA SER A 20 -23.17 -10.75 -17.37
C SER A 20 -24.41 -10.02 -17.90
N GLU A 21 -24.26 -8.74 -18.25
CA GLU A 21 -25.38 -7.90 -18.69
C GLU A 21 -24.88 -6.76 -19.60
N ILE A 22 -25.69 -6.41 -20.60
CA ILE A 22 -25.44 -5.25 -21.48
C ILE A 22 -26.62 -4.29 -21.23
N LEU A 23 -26.30 -3.09 -20.70
CA LEU A 23 -27.29 -2.13 -20.22
C LEU A 23 -27.59 -1.03 -21.26
N VAL A 24 -26.84 -0.97 -22.36
CA VAL A 24 -26.95 0.08 -23.38
C VAL A 24 -26.97 -0.51 -24.80
N LYS A 25 -27.48 0.26 -25.75
CA LYS A 25 -27.50 -0.05 -27.18
C LYS A 25 -26.82 1.06 -27.97
N ASP A 26 -26.46 0.78 -29.23
CA ASP A 26 -25.97 1.80 -30.14
C ASP A 26 -27.01 2.92 -30.31
N GLY A 27 -26.55 4.16 -30.12
CA GLY A 27 -27.38 5.36 -30.18
C GLY A 27 -27.96 5.83 -28.86
N ASP A 28 -27.82 5.06 -27.78
CA ASP A 28 -28.32 5.47 -26.46
C ASP A 28 -27.53 6.64 -25.90
N TYR A 29 -28.26 7.55 -25.24
CA TYR A 29 -27.68 8.66 -24.49
C TYR A 29 -27.35 8.23 -23.07
N VAL A 30 -26.11 8.40 -22.65
CA VAL A 30 -25.61 8.04 -21.32
C VAL A 30 -24.97 9.22 -20.61
N LYS A 31 -25.15 9.28 -19.30
CA LYS A 31 -24.47 10.25 -18.44
C LYS A 31 -23.15 9.69 -17.95
N ARG A 32 -22.18 10.55 -17.66
CA ARG A 32 -20.92 10.16 -17.01
C ARG A 32 -21.17 9.33 -15.74
N GLY A 33 -20.50 8.19 -15.61
CA GLY A 33 -20.67 7.26 -14.50
C GLY A 33 -21.86 6.31 -14.64
N ALA A 34 -22.68 6.40 -15.71
CA ALA A 34 -23.75 5.43 -15.96
C ALA A 34 -23.15 4.05 -16.30
N PRO A 35 -23.74 2.94 -15.80
CA PRO A 35 -23.29 1.60 -16.12
C PRO A 35 -23.62 1.26 -17.57
N LEU A 36 -22.62 0.72 -18.29
CA LEU A 36 -22.73 0.35 -19.71
C LEU A 36 -22.84 -1.14 -19.89
N VAL A 37 -21.90 -1.86 -19.30
CA VAL A 37 -21.80 -3.31 -19.37
C VAL A 37 -21.38 -3.83 -17.99
N THR A 38 -21.94 -4.94 -17.55
CA THR A 38 -21.55 -5.63 -16.32
C THR A 38 -20.89 -6.96 -16.67
N LEU A 39 -19.71 -7.20 -16.13
CA LEU A 39 -19.01 -8.48 -16.24
C LEU A 39 -19.35 -9.39 -15.06
N GLN A 40 -19.09 -10.68 -15.18
CA GLN A 40 -19.30 -11.64 -14.09
C GLN A 40 -18.41 -11.31 -12.91
N ARG A 41 -19.02 -11.09 -11.74
CA ARG A 41 -18.35 -10.65 -10.51
C ARG A 41 -17.83 -11.80 -9.64
N ALA A 42 -18.35 -13.02 -9.83
CA ALA A 42 -18.13 -14.14 -8.91
C ALA A 42 -16.64 -14.39 -8.61
N GLN A 43 -15.79 -14.39 -9.65
CA GLN A 43 -14.35 -14.61 -9.49
C GLN A 43 -13.68 -13.46 -8.75
N ALA A 44 -14.00 -12.22 -9.08
CA ALA A 44 -13.42 -11.03 -8.42
C ALA A 44 -13.89 -10.95 -6.95
N GLN A 45 -15.18 -11.24 -6.68
CA GLN A 45 -15.71 -11.32 -5.32
C GLN A 45 -15.04 -12.41 -4.48
N ALA A 46 -14.83 -13.60 -5.07
CA ALA A 46 -14.12 -14.69 -4.39
C ALA A 46 -12.67 -14.30 -4.04
N MET A 47 -11.96 -13.60 -4.94
CA MET A 47 -10.61 -13.11 -4.68
C MET A 47 -10.57 -12.08 -3.55
N VAL A 48 -11.48 -11.11 -3.56
CA VAL A 48 -11.64 -10.12 -2.48
C VAL A 48 -11.93 -10.83 -1.16
N GLY A 49 -12.87 -11.77 -1.13
CA GLY A 49 -13.21 -12.56 0.06
C GLY A 49 -12.01 -13.35 0.60
N GLN A 50 -11.26 -14.00 -0.28
CA GLN A 50 -10.06 -14.76 0.10
C GLN A 50 -8.99 -13.85 0.74
N VAL A 51 -8.67 -12.72 0.09
CA VAL A 51 -7.66 -11.80 0.61
C VAL A 51 -8.11 -11.14 1.91
N ARG A 52 -9.39 -10.76 2.00
CA ARG A 52 -10.01 -10.18 3.21
C ARG A 52 -9.96 -11.15 4.39
N GLY A 53 -10.33 -12.42 4.17
CA GLY A 53 -10.26 -13.45 5.18
C GLY A 53 -8.84 -13.77 5.65
N ALA A 54 -7.85 -13.73 4.75
CA ALA A 54 -6.45 -13.89 5.11
C ALA A 54 -5.95 -12.69 5.93
N LEU A 55 -6.30 -11.47 5.52
CA LEU A 55 -5.93 -10.23 6.20
C LEU A 55 -6.53 -10.17 7.62
N SER A 56 -7.81 -10.46 7.78
CA SER A 56 -8.47 -10.43 9.10
C SER A 56 -7.82 -11.40 10.09
N ARG A 57 -7.46 -12.60 9.64
CA ARG A 57 -6.74 -13.59 10.48
C ARG A 57 -5.36 -13.09 10.88
N ARG A 58 -4.63 -12.47 9.95
CA ARG A 58 -3.29 -11.94 10.26
C ARG A 58 -3.35 -10.71 11.18
N GLU A 59 -4.37 -9.86 11.04
CA GLU A 59 -4.64 -8.74 11.99
C GLU A 59 -4.94 -9.26 13.39
N ALA A 60 -5.74 -10.32 13.53
CA ALA A 60 -6.02 -10.92 14.85
C ALA A 60 -4.76 -11.55 15.49
N GLU A 61 -3.91 -12.18 14.70
CA GLU A 61 -2.62 -12.70 15.18
C GLU A 61 -1.69 -11.57 15.62
N ALA A 62 -1.60 -10.49 14.85
CA ALA A 62 -0.82 -9.31 15.20
C ALA A 62 -1.35 -8.63 16.48
N ALA A 63 -2.68 -8.60 16.69
CA ALA A 63 -3.31 -8.10 17.90
C ALA A 63 -2.91 -8.93 19.11
N ARG A 64 -2.94 -10.27 19.02
CA ARG A 64 -2.46 -11.17 20.07
C ARG A 64 -0.99 -10.90 20.43
N LEU A 65 -0.12 -10.84 19.43
CA LEU A 65 1.30 -10.60 19.62
C LEU A 65 1.58 -9.20 20.22
N ALA A 66 0.81 -8.21 19.81
CA ALA A 66 0.91 -6.87 20.37
C ALA A 66 0.51 -6.82 21.86
N ALA A 67 -0.56 -7.54 22.23
CA ALA A 67 -0.98 -7.66 23.62
C ALA A 67 0.08 -8.39 24.47
N GLN A 68 0.69 -9.46 23.94
CA GLN A 68 1.79 -10.17 24.60
C GLN A 68 3.01 -9.28 24.81
N LEU A 69 3.39 -8.49 23.81
CA LEU A 69 4.52 -7.56 23.89
C LEU A 69 4.27 -6.42 24.88
N ALA A 70 3.03 -5.93 24.95
CA ALA A 70 2.62 -4.86 25.87
C ALA A 70 2.38 -5.35 27.30
N GLY A 71 2.35 -6.66 27.55
CA GLY A 71 1.95 -7.22 28.83
C GLY A 71 0.52 -6.89 29.21
N SER A 72 -0.37 -6.75 28.21
CA SER A 72 -1.79 -6.47 28.43
C SER A 72 -2.54 -7.73 28.82
N ASP A 73 -3.57 -7.60 29.67
CA ASP A 73 -4.44 -8.73 30.03
C ASP A 73 -5.52 -9.04 28.98
N GLN A 74 -5.71 -8.12 27.99
CA GLN A 74 -6.75 -8.23 26.98
C GLN A 74 -6.17 -7.99 25.59
N ILE A 75 -6.74 -8.68 24.61
CA ILE A 75 -6.41 -8.50 23.18
C ILE A 75 -7.44 -7.56 22.55
N ASP A 76 -6.96 -6.53 21.86
CA ASP A 76 -7.83 -5.66 21.04
C ASP A 76 -7.95 -6.21 19.61
N PHE A 77 -9.07 -6.84 19.31
CA PHE A 77 -9.39 -7.38 17.97
C PHE A 77 -10.13 -6.40 17.05
N SER A 78 -10.28 -5.13 17.42
CA SER A 78 -11.07 -4.15 16.67
C SER A 78 -10.66 -4.04 15.20
N ALA A 79 -9.35 -3.97 14.92
CA ALA A 79 -8.82 -3.90 13.55
C ALA A 79 -9.14 -5.17 12.74
N ALA A 80 -9.03 -6.34 13.35
CA ALA A 80 -9.33 -7.60 12.71
C ALA A 80 -10.83 -7.76 12.40
N LEU A 81 -11.70 -7.35 13.33
CA LEU A 81 -13.15 -7.37 13.17
C LEU A 81 -13.61 -6.40 12.07
N ALA A 82 -13.01 -5.21 11.97
CA ALA A 82 -13.32 -4.25 10.92
C ALA A 82 -13.05 -4.80 9.51
N VAL A 83 -12.07 -5.69 9.36
CA VAL A 83 -11.74 -6.33 8.09
C VAL A 83 -12.59 -7.58 7.82
N ALA A 84 -12.85 -8.38 8.84
CA ALA A 84 -13.53 -9.68 8.69
C ALA A 84 -14.96 -9.56 8.15
N GLY A 85 -15.69 -8.48 8.51
CA GLY A 85 -17.12 -8.38 8.20
C GLY A 85 -17.93 -9.48 8.89
N ASP A 86 -18.92 -10.04 8.18
CA ASP A 86 -19.86 -11.03 8.71
C ASP A 86 -19.39 -12.49 8.54
N ASP A 87 -18.08 -12.78 8.61
CA ASP A 87 -17.59 -14.16 8.54
C ASP A 87 -17.90 -14.93 9.84
N PRO A 88 -18.84 -15.91 9.83
CA PRO A 88 -19.24 -16.64 11.04
C PRO A 88 -18.12 -17.53 11.60
N GLN A 89 -17.14 -17.93 10.76
CA GLN A 89 -16.02 -18.76 11.20
C GLN A 89 -14.94 -17.92 11.90
N PHE A 90 -14.95 -16.61 11.71
CA PHE A 90 -13.95 -15.73 12.29
C PHE A 90 -14.03 -15.65 13.81
N ALA A 91 -15.23 -15.70 14.39
CA ALA A 91 -15.40 -15.75 15.86
C ALA A 91 -14.71 -16.97 16.49
N THR A 92 -14.78 -18.13 15.84
CA THR A 92 -14.09 -19.35 16.28
C THR A 92 -12.56 -19.18 16.23
N PHE A 93 -12.08 -18.49 15.18
CA PHE A 93 -10.65 -18.17 15.07
C PHE A 93 -10.18 -17.22 16.18
N LEU A 94 -10.94 -16.17 16.50
CA LEU A 94 -10.64 -15.24 17.60
C LEU A 94 -10.56 -15.96 18.95
N ASN A 95 -11.51 -16.87 19.23
CA ASN A 95 -11.47 -17.70 20.45
C ASN A 95 -10.20 -18.59 20.49
N GLY A 96 -9.71 -19.03 19.34
CA GLY A 96 -8.45 -19.74 19.23
C GLY A 96 -7.25 -18.83 19.58
N GLN A 97 -7.23 -17.61 19.08
CA GLN A 97 -6.18 -16.63 19.41
C GLN A 97 -6.18 -16.26 20.90
N GLN A 98 -7.36 -16.10 21.48
CA GLN A 98 -7.50 -15.84 22.92
C GLN A 98 -6.88 -16.97 23.75
N ARG A 99 -7.21 -18.24 23.44
CA ARG A 99 -6.63 -19.40 24.13
C ARG A 99 -5.12 -19.51 23.97
N LEU A 100 -4.60 -19.22 22.78
CA LEU A 100 -3.15 -19.18 22.52
C LEU A 100 -2.46 -18.12 23.37
N PHE A 101 -3.07 -16.94 23.48
CA PHE A 101 -2.59 -15.86 24.34
C PHE A 101 -2.48 -16.32 25.79
N GLU A 102 -3.59 -16.82 26.36
CA GLU A 102 -3.65 -17.29 27.76
C GLU A 102 -2.64 -18.39 28.05
N THR A 103 -2.54 -19.38 27.14
CA THR A 103 -1.59 -20.49 27.30
C THR A 103 -0.14 -20.02 27.25
N SER A 104 0.17 -19.08 26.33
CA SER A 104 1.52 -18.55 26.17
C SER A 104 1.97 -17.72 27.37
N VAL A 105 1.10 -16.83 27.86
CA VAL A 105 1.38 -16.01 29.07
C VAL A 105 1.54 -16.89 30.28
N LYS A 106 0.61 -17.85 30.50
CA LYS A 106 0.66 -18.80 31.61
C LYS A 106 1.93 -19.66 31.59
N GLY A 107 2.31 -20.14 30.41
CA GLY A 107 3.55 -20.95 30.26
C GLY A 107 4.81 -20.17 30.59
N LEU A 108 4.89 -18.88 30.25
CA LEU A 108 5.98 -18.01 30.69
C LEU A 108 5.99 -17.85 32.22
N GLN A 109 4.83 -17.56 32.79
CA GLN A 109 4.69 -17.38 34.24
C GLN A 109 5.12 -18.65 35.00
N GLU A 110 4.62 -19.81 34.60
CA GLU A 110 4.97 -21.10 35.23
C GLU A 110 6.49 -21.36 35.16
N LYS A 111 7.13 -21.03 34.04
CA LYS A 111 8.59 -21.15 33.92
C LYS A 111 9.34 -20.20 34.82
N GLN A 112 8.86 -18.96 34.96
CA GLN A 112 9.44 -17.97 35.89
C GLN A 112 9.30 -18.40 37.35
N ASP A 113 8.13 -18.87 37.75
CA ASP A 113 7.83 -19.32 39.10
C ASP A 113 8.70 -20.55 39.49
N LEU A 114 8.88 -21.49 38.56
CA LEU A 114 9.77 -22.63 38.74
C LEU A 114 11.22 -22.19 39.02
N LEU A 115 11.75 -21.28 38.20
CA LEU A 115 13.11 -20.76 38.38
C LEU A 115 13.27 -20.00 39.66
N GLN A 116 12.28 -19.16 40.01
CA GLN A 116 12.27 -18.42 41.28
C GLN A 116 12.25 -19.35 42.51
N THR A 117 11.49 -20.45 42.45
CA THR A 117 11.46 -21.49 43.48
C THR A 117 12.83 -22.16 43.61
N GLN A 118 13.51 -22.50 42.49
CA GLN A 118 14.85 -23.06 42.51
C GLN A 118 15.87 -22.11 43.15
N ILE A 119 15.82 -20.81 42.82
CA ILE A 119 16.68 -19.79 43.43
C ILE A 119 16.44 -19.69 44.93
N SER A 120 15.18 -19.68 45.34
CA SER A 120 14.81 -19.63 46.77
C SER A 120 15.32 -20.82 47.54
N ARG A 121 15.25 -22.04 46.97
CA ARG A 121 15.81 -23.26 47.56
C ARG A 121 17.33 -23.15 47.75
N LEU A 122 18.06 -22.73 46.71
CA LEU A 122 19.51 -22.57 46.76
C LEU A 122 19.93 -21.53 47.84
N ARG A 123 19.20 -20.43 47.95
CA ARG A 123 19.43 -19.44 49.01
C ARG A 123 19.18 -20.01 50.42
N ALA A 124 18.15 -20.82 50.58
CA ALA A 124 17.88 -21.50 51.85
C ALA A 124 19.00 -22.51 52.21
N GLU A 125 19.56 -23.23 51.24
CA GLU A 125 20.72 -24.10 51.43
C GLU A 125 21.96 -23.32 51.88
N VAL A 126 22.22 -22.13 51.29
CA VAL A 126 23.31 -21.24 51.70
C VAL A 126 23.12 -20.78 53.15
N GLU A 127 21.92 -20.35 53.55
CA GLU A 127 21.66 -19.93 54.92
C GLU A 127 21.80 -21.10 55.93
N GLY A 128 21.31 -22.29 55.59
CA GLY A 128 21.51 -23.49 56.39
C GLY A 128 22.98 -23.88 56.59
N ALA A 129 23.79 -23.75 55.53
CA ALA A 129 25.22 -23.99 55.61
C ALA A 129 25.95 -22.92 56.43
N ARG A 130 25.55 -21.65 56.33
CA ARG A 130 26.07 -20.54 57.17
C ARG A 130 25.81 -20.78 58.67
N ALA A 131 24.58 -21.21 59.01
CA ALA A 131 24.23 -21.53 60.41
C ALA A 131 25.11 -22.70 60.95
N ARG A 132 25.38 -23.72 60.15
CA ARG A 132 26.27 -24.83 60.52
C ARG A 132 27.73 -24.37 60.74
N ILE A 133 28.23 -23.49 59.85
CA ILE A 133 29.55 -22.89 60.00
C ILE A 133 29.65 -22.16 61.34
N SER A 134 28.66 -21.30 61.69
CA SER A 134 28.65 -20.62 62.96
C SER A 134 28.76 -21.57 64.13
N GLY A 135 27.95 -22.66 64.16
CA GLY A 135 28.00 -23.67 65.20
C GLY A 135 29.34 -24.43 65.29
N SER A 136 29.94 -24.78 64.10
CA SER A 136 31.25 -25.45 64.07
C SER A 136 32.41 -24.50 64.50
N GLU A 137 32.30 -23.21 64.17
CA GLU A 137 33.27 -22.17 64.60
C GLU A 137 33.19 -21.94 66.13
N GLU A 138 32.00 -21.93 66.73
CA GLU A 138 31.79 -21.83 68.18
C GLU A 138 32.41 -23.07 68.85
N GLN A 139 32.14 -24.29 68.34
CA GLN A 139 32.71 -25.52 68.90
C GLN A 139 34.25 -25.48 68.75
N ARG A 140 34.79 -25.02 67.65
CA ARG A 140 36.24 -24.86 67.45
C ARG A 140 36.85 -23.93 68.47
N ALA A 141 36.18 -22.76 68.78
CA ALA A 141 36.65 -21.82 69.79
C ALA A 141 36.74 -22.48 71.18
N LEU A 142 35.76 -23.32 71.59
CA LEU A 142 35.80 -24.08 72.85
C LEU A 142 36.94 -25.06 72.84
N VAL A 143 37.18 -25.78 71.78
CA VAL A 143 38.31 -26.72 71.64
C VAL A 143 39.67 -26.01 71.69
N ASP A 144 39.77 -24.81 71.12
CA ASP A 144 40.99 -23.98 71.17
C ASP A 144 41.31 -23.55 72.61
N VAL A 145 40.31 -23.20 73.45
CA VAL A 145 40.47 -22.94 74.88
C VAL A 145 40.96 -24.21 75.55
N GLN A 146 40.34 -25.38 75.33
CA GLN A 146 40.79 -26.67 75.93
C GLN A 146 42.21 -27.07 75.55
N ILE A 147 42.63 -26.78 74.35
CA ILE A 147 43.99 -26.98 73.86
C ILE A 147 44.97 -26.07 74.65
N ALA A 148 44.65 -24.79 74.81
CA ALA A 148 45.48 -23.84 75.60
C ALA A 148 45.64 -24.30 77.08
N ASP A 149 44.54 -24.69 77.72
CA ASP A 149 44.57 -25.15 79.12
C ASP A 149 45.38 -26.46 79.24
N THR A 150 45.14 -27.43 78.31
CA THR A 150 45.83 -28.71 78.30
C THR A 150 47.32 -28.55 78.05
N GLN A 151 47.69 -27.60 77.17
CA GLN A 151 49.08 -27.25 76.86
C GLN A 151 49.79 -26.77 78.16
N GLY A 152 49.18 -25.84 78.88
CA GLY A 152 49.75 -25.35 80.17
C GLY A 152 49.87 -26.44 81.21
N LEU A 153 48.98 -27.42 81.24
CA LEU A 153 49.06 -28.57 82.14
C LEU A 153 50.13 -29.59 81.69
N LEU A 154 50.32 -29.78 80.42
CA LEU A 154 51.34 -30.64 79.78
C LEU A 154 52.76 -30.12 80.13
N GLU A 155 52.98 -28.82 80.02
CA GLU A 155 54.24 -28.16 80.36
C GLU A 155 54.58 -28.39 81.88
N LYS A 156 53.58 -28.48 82.74
CA LYS A 156 53.73 -28.81 84.16
C LYS A 156 53.82 -30.29 84.47
N GLY A 157 53.76 -31.15 83.44
CA GLY A 157 53.78 -32.63 83.61
C GLY A 157 52.46 -33.22 84.15
N LEU A 158 51.35 -32.45 84.21
CA LEU A 158 50.06 -32.83 84.77
C LEU A 158 49.05 -33.35 83.76
N ALA A 159 49.32 -33.25 82.40
CA ALA A 159 48.52 -33.82 81.35
C ALA A 159 49.29 -34.85 80.49
N ARG A 160 48.53 -35.70 79.78
CA ARG A 160 49.12 -36.75 78.91
C ARG A 160 49.13 -36.30 77.44
N LYS A 161 50.21 -36.54 76.68
CA LYS A 161 50.35 -36.18 75.28
C LYS A 161 49.23 -36.72 74.39
N PRO A 162 48.70 -37.95 74.54
CA PRO A 162 47.55 -38.43 73.72
C PRO A 162 46.30 -37.54 73.84
N GLN A 163 46.03 -37.01 75.00
CA GLN A 163 44.90 -36.11 75.26
C GLN A 163 45.01 -34.77 74.39
N MET A 164 46.19 -34.23 74.33
CA MET A 164 46.49 -33.08 73.46
C MET A 164 46.28 -33.40 71.97
N LEU A 165 46.76 -34.59 71.51
CA LEU A 165 46.59 -35.01 70.14
C LEU A 165 45.13 -35.25 69.76
N ASP A 166 44.30 -35.72 70.66
CA ASP A 166 42.86 -35.89 70.47
C ASP A 166 42.15 -34.54 70.30
N LEU A 167 42.50 -33.53 71.05
CA LEU A 167 41.95 -32.17 70.89
C LEU A 167 42.40 -31.54 69.60
N GLN A 168 43.67 -31.70 69.23
CA GLN A 168 44.20 -31.21 67.93
C GLN A 168 43.50 -31.88 66.75
N ARG A 169 43.25 -33.18 66.79
CA ARG A 169 42.49 -33.92 65.79
C ARG A 169 41.04 -33.35 65.67
N ARG A 170 40.36 -33.17 66.83
CA ARG A 170 39.01 -32.59 66.85
C ARG A 170 38.94 -31.20 66.29
N ARG A 171 39.95 -30.37 66.51
CA ARG A 171 40.07 -29.04 65.89
C ARG A 171 40.19 -29.16 64.38
N SER A 172 41.08 -30.04 63.85
CA SER A 172 41.29 -30.25 62.43
C SER A 172 40.02 -30.79 61.72
N GLU A 173 39.24 -31.68 62.39
CA GLU A 173 37.94 -32.14 61.91
C GLU A 173 36.96 -30.98 61.73
N LEU A 174 36.82 -30.07 62.72
CA LEU A 174 35.96 -28.88 62.64
C LEU A 174 36.43 -27.89 61.54
N GLU A 175 37.74 -27.68 61.41
CA GLU A 175 38.28 -26.84 60.33
C GLU A 175 37.97 -27.41 58.93
N THR A 176 38.07 -28.73 58.75
CA THR A 176 37.72 -29.42 57.52
C THR A 176 36.24 -29.32 57.21
N GLU A 177 35.37 -29.43 58.23
CA GLU A 177 33.92 -29.26 58.11
C GLU A 177 33.57 -27.86 57.66
N VAL A 178 34.13 -26.84 58.30
CA VAL A 178 33.93 -25.41 57.88
C VAL A 178 34.38 -25.16 56.47
N ALA A 179 35.56 -25.71 56.06
CA ALA A 179 36.04 -25.56 54.69
C ALA A 179 35.11 -26.22 53.68
N THR A 180 34.60 -27.41 53.99
CA THR A 180 33.62 -28.11 53.13
C THR A 180 32.33 -27.36 52.98
N LEU A 181 31.79 -26.84 54.10
CA LEU A 181 30.56 -26.03 54.09
C LEU A 181 30.76 -24.72 53.28
N ARG A 182 31.90 -24.05 53.43
CA ARG A 182 32.24 -22.86 52.62
C ARG A 182 32.28 -23.16 51.11
N ALA A 183 32.86 -24.32 50.73
CA ALA A 183 32.88 -24.75 49.34
C ALA A 183 31.45 -25.08 48.82
N GLN A 184 30.58 -25.64 49.71
CA GLN A 184 29.18 -25.87 49.37
C GLN A 184 28.44 -24.54 49.16
N ILE A 185 28.58 -23.57 50.05
CA ILE A 185 28.00 -22.23 49.88
C ILE A 185 28.39 -21.66 48.54
N LYS A 186 29.68 -21.69 48.23
CA LYS A 186 30.17 -21.10 46.98
C LYS A 186 29.54 -21.73 45.73
N ARG A 187 29.36 -23.08 45.75
CA ARG A 187 28.68 -23.79 44.65
C ARG A 187 27.19 -23.38 44.55
N SER A 188 26.46 -23.35 45.66
CA SER A 188 25.05 -23.00 45.69
C SER A 188 24.84 -21.53 45.31
N GLU A 189 25.74 -20.62 45.69
CA GLU A 189 25.70 -19.21 45.25
C GLU A 189 25.89 -19.07 43.73
N ILE A 190 26.86 -19.77 43.14
CA ILE A 190 27.08 -19.77 41.68
C ILE A 190 25.85 -20.31 40.97
N GLU A 191 25.31 -21.45 41.42
CA GLU A 191 24.11 -22.02 40.77
C GLU A 191 22.90 -21.11 40.90
N ALA A 192 22.71 -20.39 42.02
CA ALA A 192 21.66 -19.42 42.19
C ALA A 192 21.79 -18.24 41.18
N VAL A 193 23.01 -17.76 40.94
CA VAL A 193 23.29 -16.74 39.93
C VAL A 193 22.99 -17.24 38.50
N GLU A 194 23.39 -18.48 38.17
CA GLU A 194 23.07 -19.09 36.88
C GLU A 194 21.56 -19.20 36.63
N LYS A 195 20.80 -19.62 37.67
CA LYS A 195 19.33 -19.64 37.59
C LYS A 195 18.73 -18.24 37.46
N GLN A 196 19.31 -17.25 38.13
CA GLN A 196 18.87 -15.84 38.02
C GLN A 196 19.08 -15.30 36.60
N ILE A 197 20.21 -15.61 35.97
CA ILE A 197 20.47 -15.25 34.57
C ILE A 197 19.49 -15.98 33.65
N THR A 198 19.23 -17.27 33.91
CA THR A 198 18.25 -18.06 33.13
C THR A 198 16.84 -17.46 33.21
N LEU A 199 16.44 -16.99 34.39
CA LEU A 199 15.16 -16.33 34.64
C LEU A 199 15.03 -15.04 33.81
N GLN A 200 16.05 -14.18 33.85
CA GLN A 200 16.10 -12.95 33.02
C GLN A 200 16.05 -13.25 31.51
N ASN A 201 16.86 -14.22 31.08
CA ASN A 201 16.90 -14.62 29.68
C ASN A 201 15.58 -15.21 29.19
N ALA A 202 14.84 -15.95 30.03
CA ALA A 202 13.54 -16.49 29.66
C ALA A 202 12.54 -15.39 29.28
N GLY A 203 12.49 -14.30 30.06
CA GLY A 203 11.64 -13.15 29.75
C GLY A 203 12.09 -12.39 28.49
N THR A 204 13.40 -12.11 28.39
CA THR A 204 13.96 -11.38 27.24
C THR A 204 13.80 -12.16 25.93
N SER A 205 14.06 -13.48 25.94
CA SER A 205 13.88 -14.33 24.77
C SER A 205 12.42 -14.33 24.31
N TYR A 206 11.48 -14.52 25.25
CA TYR A 206 10.05 -14.46 24.93
C TYR A 206 9.64 -13.15 24.25
N LEU A 207 10.06 -12.00 24.80
CA LEU A 207 9.74 -10.70 24.21
C LEU A 207 10.39 -10.50 22.82
N ASN A 208 11.61 -10.99 22.64
CA ASN A 208 12.30 -10.92 21.34
C ASN A 208 11.58 -11.78 20.29
N ASP A 209 11.18 -13.00 20.63
CA ASP A 209 10.46 -13.90 19.73
C ASP A 209 9.11 -13.30 19.33
N VAL A 210 8.34 -12.81 20.32
CA VAL A 210 7.06 -12.13 20.07
C VAL A 210 7.24 -10.88 19.19
N SER A 211 8.27 -10.07 19.46
CA SER A 211 8.58 -8.87 18.67
C SER A 211 8.92 -9.20 17.23
N ALA A 212 9.73 -10.24 17.00
CA ALA A 212 10.09 -10.70 15.66
C ALA A 212 8.87 -11.21 14.87
N GLU A 213 8.02 -12.01 15.52
CA GLU A 213 6.77 -12.49 14.91
C GLU A 213 5.81 -11.33 14.60
N LEU A 214 5.67 -10.35 15.51
CA LEU A 214 4.84 -9.18 15.29
C LEU A 214 5.34 -8.33 14.11
N ALA A 215 6.65 -8.13 14.00
CA ALA A 215 7.24 -7.41 12.89
C ALA A 215 6.95 -8.10 11.54
N LYS A 216 7.08 -9.43 11.50
CA LYS A 216 6.72 -10.25 10.34
C LYS A 216 5.24 -10.14 10.00
N ALA A 217 4.36 -10.28 11.00
CA ALA A 217 2.91 -10.18 10.81
C ALA A 217 2.53 -8.81 10.25
N ARG A 218 3.11 -7.71 10.76
CA ARG A 218 2.86 -6.35 10.26
C ARG A 218 3.31 -6.15 8.82
N ALA A 219 4.46 -6.69 8.43
CA ALA A 219 4.93 -6.64 7.05
C ALA A 219 3.99 -7.38 6.09
N GLU A 220 3.51 -8.56 6.49
CA GLU A 220 2.55 -9.34 5.70
C GLU A 220 1.19 -8.63 5.62
N ILE A 221 0.70 -8.03 6.70
CA ILE A 221 -0.51 -7.20 6.73
C ILE A 221 -0.42 -6.06 5.70
N ALA A 222 0.71 -5.36 5.66
CA ALA A 222 0.91 -4.28 4.69
C ALA A 222 0.78 -4.79 3.25
N GLY A 223 1.41 -5.92 2.93
CA GLY A 223 1.29 -6.57 1.62
C GLY A 223 -0.14 -7.03 1.31
N MET A 224 -0.84 -7.61 2.29
CA MET A 224 -2.22 -8.06 2.12
C MET A 224 -3.20 -6.89 1.93
N ARG A 225 -3.00 -5.76 2.61
CA ARG A 225 -3.81 -4.54 2.42
C ARG A 225 -3.66 -4.00 1.00
N ALA A 226 -2.44 -3.94 0.47
CA ALA A 226 -2.21 -3.54 -0.92
C ALA A 226 -2.89 -4.50 -1.90
N LYS A 227 -2.80 -5.81 -1.65
CA LYS A 227 -3.46 -6.83 -2.48
C LYS A 227 -4.98 -6.75 -2.39
N LEU A 228 -5.54 -6.46 -1.22
CA LEU A 228 -6.98 -6.25 -1.05
C LEU A 228 -7.45 -5.04 -1.87
N ALA A 229 -6.77 -3.90 -1.77
CA ALA A 229 -7.09 -2.71 -2.55
C ALA A 229 -7.06 -2.98 -4.07
N ALA A 230 -6.05 -3.71 -4.56
CA ALA A 230 -5.97 -4.11 -5.96
C ALA A 230 -7.12 -5.05 -6.37
N SER A 231 -7.52 -5.99 -5.49
CA SER A 231 -8.63 -6.92 -5.76
C SER A 231 -9.99 -6.20 -5.74
N ASP A 232 -10.18 -5.25 -4.83
CA ASP A 232 -11.39 -4.40 -4.77
C ASP A 232 -11.51 -3.50 -6.01
N ASP A 233 -10.39 -2.99 -6.52
CA ASP A 233 -10.34 -2.19 -7.75
C ASP A 233 -10.73 -3.06 -8.97
N VAL A 234 -10.21 -4.29 -9.07
CA VAL A 234 -10.65 -5.26 -10.10
C VAL A 234 -12.15 -5.55 -9.99
N LEU A 235 -12.67 -5.75 -8.78
CA LEU A 235 -14.10 -5.98 -8.55
C LEU A 235 -14.95 -4.77 -8.98
N THR A 236 -14.50 -3.56 -8.67
CA THR A 236 -15.18 -2.32 -9.07
C THR A 236 -15.22 -2.18 -10.59
N ARG A 237 -14.11 -2.46 -11.28
CA ARG A 237 -14.04 -2.43 -12.74
C ARG A 237 -14.92 -3.48 -13.44
N THR A 238 -15.39 -4.52 -12.76
CA THR A 238 -16.36 -5.46 -13.37
C THR A 238 -17.65 -4.76 -13.84
N GLN A 239 -17.91 -3.56 -13.34
CA GLN A 239 -18.93 -2.67 -13.84
C GLN A 239 -18.28 -1.60 -14.72
N VAL A 240 -18.45 -1.72 -16.02
CA VAL A 240 -17.91 -0.76 -16.99
C VAL A 240 -18.79 0.47 -17.01
N LEU A 241 -18.23 1.62 -16.62
CA LEU A 241 -18.96 2.88 -16.51
C LEU A 241 -18.62 3.83 -17.66
N ALA A 242 -19.55 4.72 -18.00
CA ALA A 242 -19.35 5.77 -18.99
C ALA A 242 -18.31 6.79 -18.49
N PRO A 243 -17.20 7.01 -19.22
CA PRO A 243 -16.19 8.00 -18.84
C PRO A 243 -16.65 9.44 -19.03
N ASP A 244 -17.68 9.65 -19.87
CA ASP A 244 -18.26 10.97 -20.15
C ASP A 244 -19.74 10.87 -20.55
N THR A 245 -20.43 12.02 -20.53
CA THR A 245 -21.82 12.16 -21.00
C THR A 245 -21.85 12.25 -22.51
N GLY A 246 -22.62 11.37 -23.16
CA GLY A 246 -22.65 11.35 -24.63
C GLY A 246 -23.50 10.22 -25.21
N TYR A 247 -23.36 10.01 -26.51
CA TYR A 247 -24.05 8.93 -27.23
C TYR A 247 -23.12 7.73 -27.42
N VAL A 248 -23.66 6.55 -27.19
CA VAL A 248 -22.97 5.26 -27.41
C VAL A 248 -22.89 4.97 -28.91
N LEU A 249 -21.71 4.64 -29.38
CA LEU A 249 -21.45 4.20 -30.77
C LEU A 249 -20.58 2.95 -30.80
N ASN A 250 -20.74 2.17 -31.87
CA ASN A 250 -19.87 1.03 -32.19
C ASN A 250 -19.80 0.00 -31.03
N LEU A 251 -20.95 -0.39 -30.50
CA LEU A 251 -21.03 -1.46 -29.49
C LEU A 251 -20.59 -2.79 -30.09
N GLN A 252 -19.38 -3.22 -29.74
CA GLN A 252 -18.77 -4.44 -30.29
C GLN A 252 -19.27 -5.72 -29.61
N VAL A 253 -19.79 -5.60 -28.40
CA VAL A 253 -20.30 -6.70 -27.59
C VAL A 253 -21.81 -6.80 -27.74
N LYS A 254 -22.32 -7.94 -28.26
CA LYS A 254 -23.75 -8.10 -28.61
C LYS A 254 -24.43 -9.25 -27.87
N THR A 255 -23.67 -10.08 -27.16
CA THR A 255 -24.18 -11.32 -26.57
C THR A 255 -23.83 -11.42 -25.11
N VAL A 256 -24.83 -11.61 -24.26
CA VAL A 256 -24.65 -11.98 -22.85
C VAL A 256 -23.98 -13.36 -22.80
N GLY A 257 -23.02 -13.56 -21.91
CA GLY A 257 -22.16 -14.75 -21.90
C GLY A 257 -20.96 -14.68 -22.84
N GLY A 258 -20.86 -13.66 -23.67
CA GLY A 258 -19.70 -13.41 -24.53
C GLY A 258 -18.45 -13.06 -23.69
N VAL A 259 -17.27 -13.30 -24.27
CA VAL A 259 -15.97 -13.02 -23.63
C VAL A 259 -15.36 -11.76 -24.20
N VAL A 260 -15.01 -10.82 -23.33
CA VAL A 260 -14.21 -9.62 -23.65
C VAL A 260 -12.76 -9.93 -23.30
N LYS A 261 -11.83 -9.69 -24.23
CA LYS A 261 -10.41 -9.86 -24.00
C LYS A 261 -9.83 -8.65 -23.23
N ALA A 262 -8.71 -8.85 -22.55
CA ALA A 262 -7.98 -7.76 -21.90
C ALA A 262 -7.60 -6.67 -22.92
N GLY A 263 -7.90 -5.40 -22.61
CA GLY A 263 -7.65 -4.24 -23.48
C GLY A 263 -8.61 -4.11 -24.67
N GLN A 264 -9.57 -5.02 -24.85
CA GLN A 264 -10.52 -4.96 -25.96
C GLN A 264 -11.46 -3.76 -25.80
N GLU A 265 -11.65 -3.02 -26.89
CA GLU A 265 -12.67 -1.98 -26.98
C GLU A 265 -14.06 -2.61 -26.94
N ILE A 266 -14.90 -2.08 -26.06
CA ILE A 266 -16.28 -2.53 -25.87
C ILE A 266 -17.24 -1.65 -26.69
N LEU A 267 -17.06 -0.33 -26.60
CA LEU A 267 -17.85 0.68 -27.30
C LEU A 267 -17.10 2.02 -27.36
N GLN A 268 -17.65 2.96 -28.09
CA GLN A 268 -17.18 4.35 -28.12
C GLN A 268 -18.27 5.28 -27.59
N ILE A 269 -17.87 6.36 -26.91
CA ILE A 269 -18.78 7.43 -26.52
C ILE A 269 -18.40 8.71 -27.26
N VAL A 270 -19.39 9.31 -27.90
CA VAL A 270 -19.27 10.65 -28.48
C VAL A 270 -19.80 11.64 -27.46
N PRO A 271 -18.93 12.45 -26.85
CA PRO A 271 -19.36 13.41 -25.84
C PRO A 271 -20.32 14.44 -26.43
N THR A 272 -21.35 14.76 -25.64
CA THR A 272 -22.28 15.86 -25.97
C THR A 272 -21.86 17.17 -25.33
N GLU A 273 -20.97 17.14 -24.36
CA GLU A 273 -20.41 18.30 -23.67
C GLU A 273 -18.94 18.46 -24.12
N GLY A 274 -18.60 19.61 -24.69
CA GLY A 274 -17.26 19.94 -25.18
C GLY A 274 -17.35 20.93 -26.32
N ASP A 275 -16.26 21.63 -26.59
CA ASP A 275 -16.16 22.56 -27.72
C ASP A 275 -16.35 21.77 -29.04
N LEU A 276 -17.16 22.31 -29.92
CA LEU A 276 -17.29 21.77 -31.27
C LEU A 276 -15.97 22.05 -32.02
N VAL A 277 -15.15 21.02 -32.16
CA VAL A 277 -13.89 21.13 -32.87
C VAL A 277 -14.11 20.73 -34.33
N ILE A 278 -13.81 21.64 -35.23
CA ILE A 278 -13.88 21.45 -36.64
C ILE A 278 -12.48 21.19 -37.16
N GLU A 279 -12.30 20.11 -37.89
CA GLU A 279 -11.06 19.82 -38.55
C GLU A 279 -11.13 20.34 -40.01
N GLY A 280 -10.28 21.32 -40.33
CA GLY A 280 -10.18 21.92 -41.65
C GLY A 280 -8.90 21.47 -42.35
N ARG A 281 -8.98 21.25 -43.67
CA ARG A 281 -7.81 21.06 -44.54
C ARG A 281 -7.29 22.44 -44.97
N VAL A 282 -6.01 22.67 -44.79
CA VAL A 282 -5.33 23.93 -45.15
C VAL A 282 -4.30 23.67 -46.21
N SER A 283 -4.32 24.51 -47.26
CA SER A 283 -3.31 24.44 -48.32
C SER A 283 -1.90 24.71 -47.79
N PRO A 284 -0.85 24.03 -48.31
CA PRO A 284 0.55 24.30 -47.93
C PRO A 284 1.00 25.74 -48.17
N GLN A 285 0.30 26.47 -49.06
CA GLN A 285 0.59 27.88 -49.32
C GLN A 285 0.04 28.81 -48.23
N GLU A 286 -1.05 28.41 -47.56
CA GLU A 286 -1.76 29.22 -46.56
C GLU A 286 -1.35 28.92 -45.11
N ILE A 287 -0.68 27.79 -44.85
CA ILE A 287 -0.31 27.35 -43.51
C ILE A 287 0.54 28.39 -42.75
N ARG A 288 1.36 29.16 -43.49
CA ARG A 288 2.22 30.21 -42.93
C ARG A 288 1.44 31.37 -42.34
N SER A 289 0.17 31.54 -42.70
CA SER A 289 -0.69 32.63 -42.24
C SER A 289 -1.63 32.24 -41.12
N ILE A 290 -1.62 30.93 -40.74
CA ILE A 290 -2.52 30.38 -39.70
C ILE A 290 -1.70 30.02 -38.48
N GLU A 291 -2.06 30.64 -37.35
CA GLU A 291 -1.43 30.39 -36.03
C GLU A 291 -2.49 30.00 -35.02
N ALA A 292 -2.11 29.16 -34.03
CA ALA A 292 -3.00 28.85 -32.93
C ALA A 292 -3.37 30.12 -32.14
N GLY A 293 -4.64 30.25 -31.78
CA GLY A 293 -5.20 31.41 -31.08
C GLY A 293 -5.86 32.45 -32.01
N GLN A 294 -5.71 32.34 -33.35
CA GLN A 294 -6.36 33.26 -34.29
C GLN A 294 -7.88 33.10 -34.27
N ALA A 295 -8.58 34.24 -34.43
CA ALA A 295 -10.03 34.24 -34.60
C ALA A 295 -10.41 33.62 -35.94
N ALA A 296 -11.44 32.81 -35.91
CA ALA A 296 -12.03 32.20 -37.08
C ALA A 296 -13.55 32.41 -37.08
N ARG A 297 -14.14 32.39 -38.25
CA ARG A 297 -15.59 32.36 -38.43
C ARG A 297 -15.95 31.10 -39.20
N VAL A 298 -16.93 30.37 -38.72
CA VAL A 298 -17.33 29.08 -39.31
C VAL A 298 -18.72 29.23 -39.93
N SER A 299 -18.83 28.81 -41.18
CA SER A 299 -20.05 28.70 -41.97
C SER A 299 -20.43 27.23 -42.14
N PHE A 300 -21.64 26.90 -41.79
CA PHE A 300 -22.20 25.54 -41.96
C PHE A 300 -22.97 25.49 -43.28
N THR A 301 -22.37 24.87 -44.30
CA THR A 301 -22.94 24.84 -45.67
C THR A 301 -24.24 24.04 -45.78
N THR A 302 -24.54 23.22 -44.78
CA THR A 302 -25.77 22.40 -44.73
C THR A 302 -27.00 23.22 -44.30
N PHE A 303 -26.82 24.40 -43.67
CA PHE A 303 -27.90 25.28 -43.26
C PHE A 303 -27.97 26.48 -44.19
N PRO A 304 -29.18 26.95 -44.58
CA PRO A 304 -29.31 28.14 -45.39
C PRO A 304 -28.66 29.35 -44.68
N MET A 305 -27.90 30.15 -45.43
CA MET A 305 -27.15 31.32 -44.88
C MET A 305 -28.09 32.39 -44.29
N ARG A 306 -29.39 32.32 -44.61
CA ARG A 306 -30.43 33.20 -44.10
C ARG A 306 -30.84 32.87 -42.68
N ASP A 307 -30.67 31.62 -42.28
CA ASP A 307 -31.14 31.09 -40.99
C ASP A 307 -29.98 30.90 -39.97
N MET A 308 -28.73 30.89 -40.48
CA MET A 308 -27.56 30.65 -39.66
C MET A 308 -26.39 31.55 -40.03
N PRO A 309 -26.07 32.58 -39.24
CA PRO A 309 -24.93 33.45 -39.45
C PRO A 309 -23.61 32.68 -39.24
N MET A 310 -22.51 33.26 -39.70
CA MET A 310 -21.17 32.73 -39.40
C MET A 310 -20.93 32.74 -37.90
N ILE A 311 -20.61 31.58 -37.33
CA ILE A 311 -20.39 31.41 -35.92
C ILE A 311 -18.94 31.71 -35.56
N PRO A 312 -18.68 32.49 -34.49
CA PRO A 312 -17.31 32.76 -34.05
C PRO A 312 -16.64 31.49 -33.56
N GLY A 313 -15.38 31.32 -33.88
CA GLY A 313 -14.53 30.26 -33.45
C GLY A 313 -13.08 30.73 -33.27
N ARG A 314 -12.23 29.84 -32.82
CA ARG A 314 -10.80 30.10 -32.66
C ARG A 314 -9.98 28.91 -33.12
N VAL A 315 -8.86 29.16 -33.80
CA VAL A 315 -7.89 28.10 -34.14
C VAL A 315 -7.22 27.61 -32.85
N VAL A 316 -7.44 26.32 -32.52
CA VAL A 316 -6.86 25.69 -31.31
C VAL A 316 -5.51 25.05 -31.62
N LYS A 317 -5.42 24.38 -32.78
CA LYS A 317 -4.23 23.61 -33.15
C LYS A 317 -4.04 23.64 -34.67
N VAL A 318 -2.78 23.73 -35.07
CA VAL A 318 -2.36 23.56 -36.47
C VAL A 318 -1.38 22.39 -36.48
N ALA A 319 -1.61 21.41 -37.38
CA ALA A 319 -0.71 20.28 -37.49
C ALA A 319 0.64 20.72 -38.07
N ALA A 320 1.72 20.17 -37.50
CA ALA A 320 3.07 20.44 -38.01
C ALA A 320 3.42 19.60 -39.27
N ASP A 321 2.74 18.44 -39.43
CA ASP A 321 3.02 17.49 -40.50
C ASP A 321 2.03 17.64 -41.63
N ILE A 322 2.55 17.43 -42.87
CA ILE A 322 1.78 17.42 -44.09
C ILE A 322 1.18 16.02 -44.31
N ILE A 323 -0.10 15.98 -44.59
CA ILE A 323 -0.82 14.75 -44.92
C ILE A 323 -1.07 14.74 -46.42
N THR A 324 -0.76 13.63 -47.07
CA THR A 324 -1.07 13.45 -48.50
C THR A 324 -2.24 12.48 -48.65
N ASP A 325 -3.31 12.90 -49.28
CA ASP A 325 -4.47 12.06 -49.57
C ASP A 325 -4.07 10.96 -50.59
N PRO A 326 -4.22 9.68 -50.25
CA PRO A 326 -3.80 8.59 -51.11
C PRO A 326 -4.62 8.47 -52.41
N GLN A 327 -5.83 9.07 -52.47
CA GLN A 327 -6.69 9.01 -53.65
C GLN A 327 -6.50 10.21 -54.59
N THR A 328 -6.42 11.43 -54.02
CA THR A 328 -6.29 12.67 -54.81
C THR A 328 -4.85 13.10 -55.00
N ARG A 329 -3.88 12.54 -54.23
CA ARG A 329 -2.46 12.94 -54.19
C ARG A 329 -2.24 14.41 -53.81
N GLU A 330 -3.25 15.05 -53.25
CA GLU A 330 -3.13 16.40 -52.74
C GLU A 330 -2.53 16.38 -51.34
N SER A 331 -1.60 17.29 -51.09
CA SER A 331 -0.98 17.46 -49.80
C SER A 331 -1.61 18.64 -49.08
N PHE A 332 -2.00 18.42 -47.80
CA PHE A 332 -2.63 19.46 -46.96
C PHE A 332 -2.18 19.34 -45.52
N TYR A 333 -2.31 20.44 -44.79
CA TYR A 333 -2.18 20.45 -43.34
C TYR A 333 -3.56 20.40 -42.68
N THR A 334 -3.67 19.90 -41.45
CA THR A 334 -4.90 19.93 -40.69
C THR A 334 -4.86 21.07 -39.66
N ALA A 335 -5.93 21.86 -39.61
CA ALA A 335 -6.14 22.84 -38.55
C ALA A 335 -7.42 22.54 -37.80
N GLN A 336 -7.36 22.65 -36.49
CA GLN A 336 -8.52 22.45 -35.59
C GLN A 336 -9.04 23.82 -35.14
N VAL A 337 -10.32 24.07 -35.37
CA VAL A 337 -11.01 25.29 -35.00
C VAL A 337 -12.10 24.94 -33.97
N ALA A 338 -11.98 25.45 -32.75
CA ALA A 338 -13.04 25.36 -31.76
C ALA A 338 -14.10 26.42 -32.06
N VAL A 339 -15.36 25.99 -32.04
CA VAL A 339 -16.53 26.85 -32.23
C VAL A 339 -17.23 27.05 -30.92
N ASP A 340 -17.64 28.28 -30.64
CA ASP A 340 -18.44 28.59 -29.47
C ASP A 340 -19.82 27.91 -29.55
N ARG A 341 -19.99 26.88 -28.72
CA ARG A 341 -21.20 26.07 -28.66
C ARG A 341 -22.42 26.90 -28.22
N SER A 342 -22.22 27.88 -27.35
CA SER A 342 -23.31 28.76 -26.93
C SER A 342 -23.85 29.62 -28.06
N ALA A 343 -22.95 30.13 -28.90
CA ALA A 343 -23.29 30.83 -30.11
C ALA A 343 -23.99 29.95 -31.15
N PHE A 344 -23.56 28.67 -31.27
CA PHE A 344 -24.21 27.70 -32.14
C PHE A 344 -25.62 27.33 -31.66
N SER A 345 -25.78 27.07 -30.35
CA SER A 345 -27.06 26.66 -29.73
C SER A 345 -28.16 27.72 -29.85
N ALA A 346 -27.80 28.98 -30.12
CA ALA A 346 -28.75 30.04 -30.34
C ALA A 346 -29.52 29.93 -31.69
N TYR A 347 -28.95 29.15 -32.63
CA TYR A 347 -29.50 29.07 -34.01
C TYR A 347 -29.92 27.67 -34.40
N ALA A 348 -29.29 26.64 -33.85
CA ALA A 348 -29.57 25.22 -34.16
C ALA A 348 -29.33 24.33 -32.94
N ASN A 349 -30.02 23.18 -32.86
CA ASN A 349 -29.75 22.20 -31.82
C ASN A 349 -28.43 21.50 -32.12
N PRO A 350 -27.44 21.45 -31.21
CA PRO A 350 -26.20 20.73 -31.39
C PRO A 350 -26.39 19.23 -31.68
N ALA A 351 -27.52 18.65 -31.31
CA ALA A 351 -27.87 17.24 -31.59
C ALA A 351 -28.17 17.00 -33.09
N ASP A 352 -28.56 18.03 -33.83
CA ASP A 352 -28.86 17.92 -35.29
C ASP A 352 -27.60 17.91 -36.17
N MET A 353 -26.44 18.21 -35.55
CA MET A 353 -25.16 18.21 -36.24
C MET A 353 -24.60 16.79 -36.34
N LYS A 354 -24.73 16.19 -37.51
CA LYS A 354 -24.16 14.88 -37.78
C LYS A 354 -22.66 14.96 -38.04
N PRO A 355 -21.87 13.99 -37.57
CA PRO A 355 -20.46 13.83 -37.95
C PRO A 355 -20.33 13.81 -39.49
N GLY A 356 -19.34 14.53 -40.01
CA GLY A 356 -19.13 14.62 -41.46
C GLY A 356 -19.87 15.77 -42.13
N THR A 357 -20.62 16.60 -41.41
CA THR A 357 -21.25 17.79 -41.98
C THR A 357 -20.18 18.71 -42.60
N PRO A 358 -20.31 19.09 -43.89
CA PRO A 358 -19.36 19.98 -44.52
C PRO A 358 -19.49 21.40 -43.95
N VAL A 359 -18.34 21.98 -43.59
CA VAL A 359 -18.24 23.33 -43.05
C VAL A 359 -17.06 24.05 -43.65
N GLU A 360 -17.17 25.37 -43.75
CA GLU A 360 -16.10 26.25 -44.18
C GLU A 360 -15.65 27.12 -43.00
N ALA A 361 -14.35 27.15 -42.74
CA ALA A 361 -13.76 27.97 -41.70
C ALA A 361 -12.95 29.11 -42.36
N TYR A 362 -13.31 30.32 -42.05
CA TYR A 362 -12.61 31.52 -42.47
C TYR A 362 -11.73 32.03 -41.35
N VAL A 363 -10.43 31.87 -41.46
CA VAL A 363 -9.45 32.34 -40.46
C VAL A 363 -9.08 33.77 -40.80
N GLU A 364 -9.22 34.68 -39.85
CA GLU A 364 -8.85 36.08 -40.03
C GLU A 364 -7.32 36.20 -40.09
N SER A 365 -6.81 36.49 -41.29
CA SER A 365 -5.38 36.78 -41.51
C SER A 365 -4.98 38.07 -40.78
N ARG A 366 -3.72 38.20 -40.39
CA ARG A 366 -3.18 39.41 -39.76
C ARG A 366 -3.52 40.65 -40.61
N LYS A 367 -4.04 41.72 -39.99
CA LYS A 367 -4.23 43.02 -40.63
C LYS A 367 -2.87 43.51 -41.11
N ARG A 368 -2.63 43.47 -42.41
CA ARG A 368 -1.47 44.13 -43.03
C ARG A 368 -1.79 45.59 -43.20
N VAL A 369 -0.87 46.46 -42.79
CA VAL A 369 -1.02 47.92 -43.04
C VAL A 369 -0.86 48.14 -44.51
N ALA A 370 -1.78 48.93 -45.14
CA ALA A 370 -1.77 49.23 -46.59
C ALA A 370 -0.41 49.77 -47.09
N MET A 371 0.39 50.34 -46.23
CA MET A 371 1.72 50.85 -46.49
C MET A 371 2.76 49.72 -46.77
N GLU A 372 2.63 48.54 -46.20
CA GLU A 372 3.49 47.39 -46.47
C GLU A 372 3.33 46.91 -47.91
N TYR A 373 2.14 47.01 -48.49
CA TYR A 373 1.89 46.60 -49.88
C TYR A 373 2.62 47.47 -50.93
N PHE A 374 2.89 48.72 -50.61
CA PHE A 374 3.66 49.66 -51.47
C PHE A 374 5.18 49.55 -51.24
N ILE A 375 5.61 49.14 -50.09
CA ILE A 375 7.04 49.12 -49.72
C ILE A 375 7.68 47.75 -50.00
N GLU A 376 6.91 46.66 -49.91
CA GLU A 376 7.40 45.29 -50.06
C GLU A 376 8.02 45.02 -51.46
N PRO A 377 7.46 45.49 -52.63
CA PRO A 377 8.09 45.31 -53.92
C PRO A 377 9.43 46.06 -54.06
N VAL A 378 9.54 47.24 -53.43
CA VAL A 378 10.74 48.08 -53.49
C VAL A 378 11.86 47.45 -52.65
N VAL A 379 11.55 46.97 -51.43
CA VAL A 379 12.49 46.30 -50.54
C VAL A 379 12.94 44.96 -51.14
N HIS A 380 12.05 44.23 -51.81
CA HIS A 380 12.38 42.96 -52.44
C HIS A 380 13.31 43.16 -53.68
N SER A 381 13.08 44.22 -54.44
CA SER A 381 13.97 44.60 -55.57
C SER A 381 15.35 45.04 -55.08
N PHE A 382 15.43 45.79 -54.00
CA PHE A 382 16.69 46.19 -53.39
C PHE A 382 17.47 44.98 -52.78
N ARG A 383 16.80 44.03 -52.14
CA ARG A 383 17.45 42.80 -51.62
C ARG A 383 17.94 41.87 -52.71
N LYS A 384 17.33 41.86 -53.91
CA LYS A 384 17.77 41.07 -55.06
C LYS A 384 19.01 41.67 -55.73
N SER A 385 19.10 43.02 -55.78
CA SER A 385 20.26 43.75 -56.38
C SER A 385 21.54 43.71 -55.54
N PHE A 386 21.45 43.37 -54.22
CA PHE A 386 22.63 43.25 -53.36
C PHE A 386 23.02 41.79 -53.07
N ARG A 387 22.56 40.82 -53.85
CA ARG A 387 22.86 39.39 -53.68
C ARG A 387 23.48 38.76 -54.95
N GLU A 388 24.24 39.58 -55.71
CA GLU A 388 25.20 39.05 -56.66
C GLU A 388 26.61 39.33 -56.09
N GLN A 389 27.07 38.35 -55.36
CA GLN A 389 28.47 37.86 -55.34
C GLN A 389 28.47 36.47 -54.72
#